data_c5ce1a3493c87b7632f41492ec48419d
#
_entry.id   c5ce1a3493c87b7632f41492ec48419d
#
_cell.length_a   1.000
_cell.length_b   1.000
_cell.length_c   1.000
_cell.angle_alpha   90.00
_cell.angle_beta   90.00
_cell.angle_gamma   90.00
#
_symmetry.space_group_name_H-M   'P 1'
#
loop_
_entity.id
_entity.type
_entity.pdbx_description
1 polymer ?
#
loop_
_entity_poly.entity_id
_entity_poly.type
_entity_poly.pdbx_seq_one_letter_code
_entity_poly.pdbx_strand_id
1 'polypeptide(L)'
;MLGMQYDPFEYEMPWRPNYELRCALVWFATALIYLFWAAIGFFSAGVMLWFAAIMLAFGFYYLRPGLLLWEKQGRLVGAPPSFITLKAFRELLGDPAHRNDLWIGEGFEWSVSEIQALTQLNARDEKELITMAVADRKRRIALDLIKRKDTWLHPKQALKHYALKVAEAKREMGSPWIHGVGEDNVNQWMPLNHADGHTLIFGTTGAGKTRFFDLLISQAILRGEPVIIIDPKGDEGMEKNAREACKALNREDAFVYFHIGHPEKSVHLNPLSNWASADEIASRISALLPQDSGSAPFTGFSWLAVNTIAQALILCNISPTLTGLKQYLEGNMEQLVVKTMTAWFKQQMGQEKADRVMRQVLGHIPATSSKGVAALIDFYRVKMTDKQSDVINSLLSMYEHDSTHFSKMITSLMPIIHQVATSHLKDLLSPSEEAQSDKVLFRDMQELIANRCVVYIGLDTMSNASVGAAVGSLILADLTAVAGSGYKFGKSQVPSPGNAVEDFRESRLPKFDHSTHVNVFVDEANEVANNPFIQLLNKGRGANFRLFV
;
A
#
# COMPACT_ATOMS: atom_id res chain seq x y z
N MET A 1 13.78 62.07 -9.82
CA MET A 1 14.57 60.91 -9.35
C MET A 1 13.71 60.14 -8.38
N LEU A 2 13.11 59.07 -8.86
CA LEU A 2 12.29 58.17 -8.07
C LEU A 2 13.20 57.44 -7.11
N GLY A 3 13.04 57.67 -5.80
CA GLY A 3 13.72 56.92 -4.77
C GLY A 3 13.31 55.45 -4.80
N MET A 4 14.04 54.66 -5.56
CA MET A 4 14.03 53.23 -5.35
C MET A 4 14.61 52.97 -3.95
N GLN A 5 13.76 52.60 -3.03
CA GLN A 5 14.18 52.12 -1.74
C GLN A 5 14.94 50.83 -2.00
N TYR A 6 16.27 50.86 -1.88
CA TYR A 6 17.14 49.71 -2.04
C TYR A 6 16.90 48.78 -0.84
N ASP A 7 16.32 47.62 -1.11
CA ASP A 7 16.22 46.54 -0.14
C ASP A 7 17.44 45.61 -0.34
N PRO A 8 18.40 45.58 0.61
CA PRO A 8 19.57 44.71 0.49
C PRO A 8 19.20 43.24 0.35
N PHE A 9 18.12 42.80 0.98
CA PHE A 9 17.63 41.42 0.90
C PHE A 9 17.11 41.08 -0.51
N GLU A 10 16.53 42.03 -1.22
CA GLU A 10 16.07 41.80 -2.59
C GLU A 10 17.24 41.54 -3.55
N TYR A 11 18.43 42.07 -3.27
CA TYR A 11 19.62 41.88 -4.10
C TYR A 11 20.20 40.47 -3.98
N GLU A 12 20.04 39.82 -2.84
CA GLU A 12 20.57 38.46 -2.59
C GLU A 12 19.65 37.36 -3.11
N MET A 13 18.41 37.69 -3.45
CA MET A 13 17.40 36.72 -3.87
C MET A 13 17.63 36.19 -5.29
N PRO A 14 17.55 34.87 -5.53
CA PRO A 14 17.83 34.29 -6.84
C PRO A 14 16.81 34.63 -7.93
N TRP A 15 15.62 35.11 -7.58
CA TRP A 15 14.58 35.49 -8.54
C TRP A 15 14.63 36.94 -9.04
N ARG A 16 15.54 37.73 -8.53
CA ARG A 16 15.77 39.08 -9.04
C ARG A 16 16.31 39.09 -10.47
N PRO A 17 16.20 40.22 -11.19
CA PRO A 17 16.86 40.38 -12.50
C PRO A 17 18.36 40.10 -12.42
N ASN A 18 18.88 39.37 -13.41
CA ASN A 18 20.31 39.15 -13.51
C ASN A 18 21.00 40.37 -14.09
N TYR A 19 21.29 41.33 -13.22
CA TYR A 19 21.95 42.59 -13.61
C TYR A 19 23.42 42.34 -13.94
N GLU A 20 24.09 41.40 -13.28
CA GLU A 20 25.48 41.06 -13.49
C GLU A 20 25.74 40.58 -14.90
N LEU A 21 24.90 39.67 -15.41
CA LEU A 21 25.04 39.18 -16.78
C LEU A 21 24.78 40.30 -17.81
N ARG A 22 23.85 41.20 -17.52
CA ARG A 22 23.61 42.38 -18.37
C ARG A 22 24.80 43.31 -18.36
N CYS A 23 25.38 43.61 -17.19
CA CYS A 23 26.58 44.39 -17.06
C CYS A 23 27.75 43.77 -17.81
N ALA A 24 27.98 42.46 -17.63
CA ALA A 24 29.02 41.72 -18.38
C ALA A 24 28.86 41.88 -19.89
N LEU A 25 27.63 41.75 -20.42
CA LEU A 25 27.34 41.94 -21.85
C LEU A 25 27.67 43.36 -22.34
N VAL A 26 27.30 44.38 -21.55
CA VAL A 26 27.63 45.78 -21.89
C VAL A 26 29.13 46.01 -21.91
N TRP A 27 29.86 45.51 -20.90
CA TRP A 27 31.32 45.62 -20.84
C TRP A 27 32.00 44.92 -22.02
N PHE A 28 31.56 43.72 -22.40
CA PHE A 28 32.08 43.00 -23.57
C PHE A 28 31.75 43.75 -24.88
N ALA A 29 30.53 44.25 -25.01
CA ALA A 29 30.17 45.05 -26.20
C ALA A 29 31.05 46.33 -26.31
N THR A 30 31.30 46.99 -25.19
CA THR A 30 32.17 48.16 -25.13
C THR A 30 33.62 47.80 -25.48
N ALA A 31 34.12 46.66 -24.97
CA ALA A 31 35.44 46.16 -25.35
C ALA A 31 35.57 45.90 -26.86
N LEU A 32 34.54 45.32 -27.48
CA LEU A 32 34.50 45.10 -28.93
C LEU A 32 34.54 46.41 -29.69
N ILE A 33 33.87 47.46 -29.23
CA ILE A 33 33.93 48.79 -29.83
C ILE A 33 35.34 49.34 -29.77
N TYR A 34 36.05 49.26 -28.64
CA TYR A 34 37.43 49.70 -28.52
C TYR A 34 38.39 48.91 -29.41
N LEU A 35 38.21 47.60 -29.52
CA LEU A 35 38.97 46.73 -30.43
C LEU A 35 38.75 47.14 -31.90
N PHE A 36 37.50 47.44 -32.27
CA PHE A 36 37.18 47.91 -33.60
C PHE A 36 37.84 49.25 -33.92
N TRP A 37 37.81 50.21 -32.99
CA TRP A 37 38.50 51.51 -33.17
C TRP A 37 40.01 51.35 -33.25
N ALA A 38 40.60 50.41 -32.48
CA ALA A 38 42.02 50.11 -32.59
C ALA A 38 42.39 49.56 -33.96
N ALA A 39 41.52 48.69 -34.55
CA ALA A 39 41.74 48.07 -35.86
C ALA A 39 41.63 49.06 -37.03
N ILE A 40 40.73 50.07 -36.93
CA ILE A 40 40.58 51.12 -37.98
C ILE A 40 41.70 52.17 -37.93
N GLY A 41 42.44 52.24 -36.80
CA GLY A 41 43.55 53.20 -36.67
C GLY A 41 43.12 54.66 -36.49
N PHE A 42 41.85 54.90 -36.12
CA PHE A 42 41.31 56.26 -35.92
C PHE A 42 41.87 56.97 -34.66
N PHE A 43 42.31 56.16 -33.68
CA PHE A 43 42.99 56.58 -32.45
C PHE A 43 44.25 55.75 -32.24
N SER A 44 45.09 56.17 -31.29
CA SER A 44 46.29 55.39 -30.92
C SER A 44 45.90 53.96 -30.52
N ALA A 45 46.33 52.98 -31.31
CA ALA A 45 45.97 51.59 -31.14
C ALA A 45 46.36 51.06 -29.73
N GLY A 46 47.48 51.49 -29.20
CA GLY A 46 47.94 51.10 -27.86
C GLY A 46 46.97 51.55 -26.74
N VAL A 47 46.46 52.77 -26.85
CA VAL A 47 45.48 53.29 -25.87
C VAL A 47 44.14 52.58 -25.98
N MET A 48 43.70 52.29 -27.22
CA MET A 48 42.44 51.60 -27.44
C MET A 48 42.50 50.15 -26.95
N LEU A 49 43.62 49.46 -27.17
CA LEU A 49 43.85 48.11 -26.67
C LEU A 49 43.86 48.09 -25.11
N TRP A 50 44.43 49.09 -24.48
CA TRP A 50 44.44 49.20 -23.02
C TRP A 50 43.04 49.36 -22.46
N PHE A 51 42.22 50.24 -23.04
CA PHE A 51 40.81 50.38 -22.65
C PHE A 51 40.01 49.09 -22.92
N ALA A 52 40.24 48.43 -24.06
CA ALA A 52 39.60 47.15 -24.34
C ALA A 52 39.93 46.10 -23.29
N ALA A 53 41.21 46.02 -22.85
CA ALA A 53 41.63 45.09 -21.81
C ALA A 53 40.94 45.36 -20.46
N ILE A 54 40.82 46.65 -20.06
CA ILE A 54 40.09 47.04 -18.85
C ILE A 54 38.60 46.64 -18.95
N MET A 55 37.95 46.90 -20.10
CA MET A 55 36.55 46.54 -20.30
C MET A 55 36.33 45.02 -20.27
N LEU A 56 37.27 44.26 -20.85
CA LEU A 56 37.25 42.79 -20.76
C LEU A 56 37.38 42.33 -19.31
N ALA A 57 38.30 42.92 -18.52
CA ALA A 57 38.48 42.58 -17.12
C ALA A 57 37.18 42.79 -16.30
N PHE A 58 36.49 43.94 -16.50
CA PHE A 58 35.19 44.17 -15.90
C PHE A 58 34.11 43.24 -16.43
N GLY A 59 34.13 42.91 -17.72
CA GLY A 59 33.23 41.90 -18.30
C GLY A 59 33.36 40.55 -17.61
N PHE A 60 34.57 40.06 -17.42
CA PHE A 60 34.84 38.79 -16.71
C PHE A 60 34.51 38.88 -15.23
N TYR A 61 34.75 40.03 -14.58
CA TYR A 61 34.40 40.25 -13.18
C TYR A 61 32.91 40.07 -12.94
N TYR A 62 32.04 40.61 -13.80
CA TYR A 62 30.58 40.48 -13.68
C TYR A 62 30.07 39.16 -14.26
N LEU A 63 30.80 38.51 -15.16
CA LEU A 63 30.34 37.27 -15.79
C LEU A 63 30.17 36.12 -14.78
N ARG A 64 31.15 35.94 -13.90
CA ARG A 64 31.15 34.85 -12.93
C ARG A 64 29.91 34.89 -12.01
N PRO A 65 29.63 35.98 -11.27
CA PRO A 65 28.42 36.06 -10.43
C PRO A 65 27.13 35.99 -11.26
N GLY A 66 27.14 36.52 -12.48
CA GLY A 66 26.02 36.45 -13.40
C GLY A 66 25.68 35.01 -13.83
N LEU A 67 26.70 34.20 -14.10
CA LEU A 67 26.52 32.77 -14.43
C LEU A 67 26.02 31.96 -13.22
N LEU A 68 26.57 32.21 -12.04
CA LEU A 68 26.11 31.55 -10.81
C LEU A 68 24.63 31.88 -10.50
N LEU A 69 24.26 33.14 -10.65
CA LEU A 69 22.86 33.53 -10.48
C LEU A 69 21.96 32.92 -11.57
N TRP A 70 22.44 32.85 -12.82
CA TRP A 70 21.70 32.20 -13.90
C TRP A 70 21.48 30.71 -13.65
N GLU A 71 22.45 30.01 -13.09
CA GLU A 71 22.33 28.62 -12.67
C GLU A 71 21.28 28.49 -11.56
N LYS A 72 21.37 29.31 -10.49
CA LYS A 72 20.36 29.34 -9.43
C LYS A 72 18.95 29.62 -9.97
N GLN A 73 18.80 30.55 -10.90
CA GLN A 73 17.54 30.84 -11.57
C GLN A 73 17.04 29.67 -12.44
N GLY A 74 17.95 28.86 -12.99
CA GLY A 74 17.62 27.63 -13.71
C GLY A 74 16.93 26.60 -12.82
N ARG A 75 17.37 26.48 -11.57
CA ARG A 75 16.77 25.56 -10.59
C ARG A 75 15.32 25.94 -10.25
N LEU A 76 14.98 27.22 -10.20
CA LEU A 76 13.62 27.69 -9.96
C LEU A 76 12.61 27.30 -11.06
N VAL A 77 13.08 26.95 -12.24
CA VAL A 77 12.21 26.49 -13.34
C VAL A 77 11.68 25.08 -13.08
N GLY A 78 12.24 24.37 -12.10
CA GLY A 78 11.96 22.96 -11.80
C GLY A 78 12.80 22.03 -12.69
N ALA A 79 12.85 20.78 -12.30
CA ALA A 79 13.48 19.71 -13.06
C ALA A 79 12.44 18.65 -13.43
N PRO A 80 12.56 17.96 -14.56
CA PRO A 80 11.72 16.81 -14.84
C PRO A 80 11.98 15.73 -13.76
N PRO A 81 10.98 14.87 -13.47
CA PRO A 81 11.18 13.75 -12.56
C PRO A 81 12.39 12.92 -12.97
N SER A 82 13.31 12.68 -12.05
CA SER A 82 14.45 11.80 -12.26
C SER A 82 14.06 10.38 -11.86
N PHE A 83 14.52 9.39 -12.63
CA PHE A 83 14.30 7.97 -12.33
C PHE A 83 15.64 7.35 -11.96
N ILE A 84 15.68 6.72 -10.79
CA ILE A 84 16.82 5.92 -10.39
C ILE A 84 16.68 4.51 -10.96
N THR A 85 17.75 3.97 -11.54
CA THR A 85 17.76 2.57 -11.98
C THR A 85 17.87 1.65 -10.76
N LEU A 86 17.31 0.45 -10.83
CA LEU A 86 17.37 -0.53 -9.75
C LEU A 86 18.81 -0.86 -9.34
N LYS A 87 19.76 -0.86 -10.29
CA LYS A 87 21.18 -1.06 -10.01
C LYS A 87 21.77 0.07 -9.17
N ALA A 88 21.58 1.32 -9.58
CA ALA A 88 22.07 2.48 -8.84
C ALA A 88 21.39 2.59 -7.47
N PHE A 89 20.11 2.23 -7.39
CA PHE A 89 19.36 2.19 -6.15
C PHE A 89 19.90 1.14 -5.17
N ARG A 90 20.24 -0.04 -5.67
CA ARG A 90 20.90 -1.08 -4.86
C ARG A 90 22.29 -0.67 -4.37
N GLU A 91 23.06 0.03 -5.19
CA GLU A 91 24.36 0.58 -4.80
C GLU A 91 24.19 1.64 -3.72
N LEU A 92 23.21 2.53 -3.85
CA LEU A 92 22.90 3.56 -2.86
C LEU A 92 22.49 2.96 -1.50
N LEU A 93 21.60 1.96 -1.50
CA LEU A 93 21.16 1.27 -0.29
C LEU A 93 22.22 0.33 0.31
N GLY A 94 23.26 0.01 -0.46
CA GLY A 94 24.39 -0.81 -0.01
C GLY A 94 25.38 -0.07 0.88
N ASP A 95 25.23 1.24 1.06
CA ASP A 95 26.09 2.02 1.95
C ASP A 95 25.89 1.59 3.41
N PRO A 96 26.95 1.09 4.09
CA PRO A 96 26.86 0.69 5.50
C PRO A 96 26.43 1.80 6.45
N ALA A 97 26.69 3.06 6.11
CA ALA A 97 26.31 4.22 6.92
C ALA A 97 24.78 4.37 7.02
N HIS A 98 24.04 3.93 6.01
CA HIS A 98 22.59 4.07 5.91
C HIS A 98 21.83 2.73 5.98
N ARG A 99 22.45 1.69 6.55
CA ARG A 99 21.84 0.35 6.67
C ARG A 99 20.50 0.35 7.42
N ASN A 100 20.35 1.24 8.39
CA ASN A 100 19.14 1.37 9.22
C ASN A 100 18.31 2.60 8.84
N ASP A 101 18.48 3.12 7.64
CA ASP A 101 17.77 4.28 7.17
C ASP A 101 16.90 3.94 5.97
N LEU A 102 15.86 4.73 5.79
CA LEU A 102 14.95 4.71 4.66
C LEU A 102 15.28 5.90 3.77
N TRP A 103 15.65 5.65 2.52
CA TRP A 103 15.86 6.72 1.55
C TRP A 103 14.53 7.27 1.09
N ILE A 104 14.31 8.57 1.25
CA ILE A 104 13.06 9.23 0.87
C ILE A 104 13.17 10.05 -0.41
N GLY A 105 14.37 10.18 -0.97
CA GLY A 105 14.62 10.89 -2.21
C GLY A 105 15.80 11.84 -2.12
N GLU A 106 15.95 12.67 -3.14
CA GLU A 106 16.87 13.80 -3.13
C GLU A 106 16.12 15.09 -2.76
N GLY A 107 16.68 15.87 -1.86
CA GLY A 107 16.07 17.09 -1.38
C GLY A 107 17.04 17.90 -0.52
N PHE A 108 16.51 18.87 0.19
CA PHE A 108 17.26 19.72 1.11
C PHE A 108 16.54 19.81 2.46
N GLU A 109 17.28 20.15 3.51
CA GLU A 109 16.70 20.40 4.82
C GLU A 109 16.13 21.82 4.90
N TRP A 110 14.93 21.95 5.47
CA TRP A 110 14.32 23.24 5.71
C TRP A 110 15.01 23.96 6.89
N SER A 111 15.77 24.97 6.58
CA SER A 111 16.33 25.89 7.58
C SER A 111 15.52 27.20 7.63
N VAL A 112 15.92 28.10 8.50
CA VAL A 112 15.30 29.42 8.63
C VAL A 112 15.42 30.22 7.32
N SER A 113 16.54 30.07 6.60
CA SER A 113 16.79 30.77 5.31
C SER A 113 15.80 30.31 4.23
N GLU A 114 15.58 28.99 4.10
CA GLU A 114 14.64 28.45 3.12
C GLU A 114 13.19 28.81 3.45
N ILE A 115 12.82 28.80 4.73
CA ILE A 115 11.47 29.23 5.16
C ILE A 115 11.25 30.72 4.89
N GLN A 116 12.24 31.56 5.16
CA GLN A 116 12.17 32.99 4.87
C GLN A 116 12.06 33.24 3.35
N ALA A 117 12.88 32.55 2.55
CA ALA A 117 12.83 32.63 1.11
C ALA A 117 11.45 32.22 0.56
N LEU A 118 10.88 31.11 1.05
CA LEU A 118 9.53 30.66 0.67
C LEU A 118 8.45 31.67 1.06
N THR A 119 8.55 32.22 2.29
CA THR A 119 7.59 33.22 2.77
C THR A 119 7.61 34.49 1.91
N GLN A 120 8.79 34.95 1.52
CA GLN A 120 8.95 36.11 0.64
C GLN A 120 8.46 35.82 -0.78
N LEU A 121 8.68 34.59 -1.30
CA LEU A 121 8.13 34.16 -2.59
C LEU A 121 6.60 34.19 -2.59
N ASN A 122 5.98 33.67 -1.55
CA ASN A 122 4.52 33.62 -1.41
C ASN A 122 3.88 35.01 -1.19
N ALA A 123 4.64 35.97 -0.67
CA ALA A 123 4.16 37.33 -0.45
C ALA A 123 4.15 38.19 -1.75
N ARG A 124 4.78 37.72 -2.83
CA ARG A 124 4.88 38.45 -4.11
C ARG A 124 3.87 37.93 -5.12
N ASP A 125 3.36 38.86 -5.94
CA ASP A 125 2.50 38.49 -7.06
C ASP A 125 3.30 37.67 -8.08
N GLU A 126 2.78 36.51 -8.51
CA GLU A 126 3.45 35.58 -9.45
C GLU A 126 3.93 36.27 -10.74
N LYS A 127 3.28 37.40 -11.12
CA LYS A 127 3.62 38.20 -12.29
C LYS A 127 4.93 38.96 -12.16
N GLU A 128 5.40 39.21 -10.95
CA GLU A 128 6.65 39.96 -10.68
C GLU A 128 7.88 39.06 -10.68
N LEU A 129 7.72 37.75 -10.64
CA LEU A 129 8.83 36.80 -10.62
C LEU A 129 9.42 36.62 -12.02
N ILE A 130 10.57 37.23 -12.25
CA ILE A 130 11.25 37.25 -13.57
C ILE A 130 11.58 35.85 -14.06
N THR A 131 11.89 34.91 -13.16
CA THR A 131 12.14 33.51 -13.50
C THR A 131 10.90 32.83 -14.09
N MET A 132 9.72 33.09 -13.53
CA MET A 132 8.47 32.59 -14.10
C MET A 132 8.17 33.24 -15.44
N ALA A 133 8.39 34.52 -15.57
CA ALA A 133 8.22 35.22 -16.85
C ALA A 133 9.15 34.67 -17.95
N VAL A 134 10.39 34.29 -17.59
CA VAL A 134 11.33 33.64 -18.53
C VAL A 134 10.86 32.21 -18.87
N ALA A 135 10.40 31.44 -17.91
CA ALA A 135 9.87 30.11 -18.12
C ALA A 135 8.61 30.12 -18.98
N ASP A 136 7.69 31.05 -18.70
CA ASP A 136 6.47 31.26 -19.49
C ASP A 136 6.77 31.79 -20.89
N ARG A 137 7.79 32.63 -21.03
CA ARG A 137 8.24 33.12 -22.35
C ARG A 137 8.78 31.94 -23.18
N LYS A 138 9.63 31.09 -22.63
CA LYS A 138 10.12 29.89 -23.31
C LYS A 138 8.98 28.96 -23.71
N ARG A 139 8.02 28.75 -22.82
CA ARG A 139 6.82 27.95 -23.10
C ARG A 139 5.96 28.57 -24.19
N ARG A 140 5.72 29.88 -24.13
CA ARG A 140 4.97 30.60 -25.19
C ARG A 140 5.66 30.50 -26.52
N ILE A 141 6.98 30.68 -26.58
CA ILE A 141 7.77 30.54 -27.81
C ILE A 141 7.65 29.10 -28.35
N ALA A 142 7.77 28.10 -27.48
CA ALA A 142 7.63 26.68 -27.86
C ALA A 142 6.23 26.38 -28.42
N LEU A 143 5.17 26.85 -27.76
CA LEU A 143 3.80 26.70 -28.21
C LEU A 143 3.52 27.44 -29.52
N ASP A 144 4.11 28.62 -29.71
CA ASP A 144 4.00 29.39 -30.94
C ASP A 144 4.71 28.72 -32.12
N LEU A 145 5.89 28.13 -31.87
CA LEU A 145 6.61 27.33 -32.86
C LEU A 145 5.82 26.06 -33.28
N ILE A 146 5.11 25.43 -32.35
CA ILE A 146 4.25 24.27 -32.64
C ILE A 146 3.06 24.68 -33.54
N LYS A 147 2.51 25.88 -33.34
CA LYS A 147 1.34 26.37 -34.09
C LYS A 147 1.67 26.89 -35.48
N ARG A 148 2.93 27.25 -35.77
CA ARG A 148 3.33 27.79 -37.06
C ARG A 148 3.30 26.74 -38.16
N LYS A 149 2.77 27.10 -39.33
CA LYS A 149 2.83 26.24 -40.53
C LYS A 149 4.26 26.15 -41.02
N ASP A 150 4.65 24.99 -41.56
CA ASP A 150 5.96 24.80 -42.15
C ASP A 150 6.12 25.69 -43.40
N THR A 151 7.08 26.59 -43.35
CA THR A 151 7.54 27.36 -44.50
C THR A 151 9.02 27.05 -44.71
N TRP A 152 9.54 27.32 -45.93
CA TRP A 152 10.94 27.04 -46.24
C TRP A 152 11.95 27.82 -45.37
N LEU A 153 11.50 28.90 -44.71
CA LEU A 153 12.29 29.71 -43.77
C LEU A 153 12.28 29.18 -42.33
N HIS A 154 11.46 28.19 -42.02
CA HIS A 154 11.39 27.65 -40.67
C HIS A 154 12.12 26.32 -40.56
N PRO A 155 12.96 26.16 -39.53
CA PRO A 155 13.65 24.89 -39.29
C PRO A 155 12.61 23.80 -39.05
N LYS A 156 12.71 22.80 -39.87
CA LYS A 156 11.80 21.67 -40.04
C LYS A 156 11.73 20.82 -38.76
N GLN A 157 10.84 19.89 -38.76
CA GLN A 157 10.53 18.81 -37.81
C GLN A 157 11.36 18.69 -36.51
N ALA A 158 12.68 18.89 -36.54
CA ALA A 158 13.54 18.82 -35.36
C ALA A 158 13.25 19.92 -34.32
N LEU A 159 12.96 21.15 -34.75
CA LEU A 159 12.62 22.26 -33.86
C LEU A 159 11.20 22.10 -33.29
N LYS A 160 10.28 21.58 -34.10
CA LYS A 160 8.93 21.22 -33.62
C LYS A 160 9.00 20.10 -32.59
N HIS A 161 9.82 19.09 -32.84
CA HIS A 161 10.00 17.98 -31.89
C HIS A 161 10.65 18.47 -30.58
N TYR A 162 11.66 19.34 -30.67
CA TYR A 162 12.25 19.98 -29.50
C TYR A 162 11.25 20.88 -28.75
N ALA A 163 10.46 21.67 -29.46
CA ALA A 163 9.43 22.51 -28.86
C ALA A 163 8.33 21.69 -28.18
N LEU A 164 7.93 20.55 -28.76
CA LEU A 164 7.01 19.58 -28.15
C LEU A 164 7.62 18.99 -26.87
N LYS A 165 8.86 18.50 -26.91
CA LYS A 165 9.55 18.00 -25.71
C LYS A 165 9.65 19.06 -24.60
N VAL A 166 9.96 20.30 -24.93
CA VAL A 166 10.00 21.40 -23.94
C VAL A 166 8.62 21.72 -23.39
N ALA A 167 7.57 21.63 -24.21
CA ALA A 167 6.20 21.84 -23.74
C ALA A 167 5.66 20.69 -22.88
N GLU A 168 6.01 19.45 -23.21
CA GLU A 168 5.66 18.26 -22.46
C GLU A 168 6.43 18.17 -21.13
N ALA A 169 7.75 18.37 -21.15
CA ALA A 169 8.59 18.35 -19.95
C ALA A 169 8.11 19.35 -18.87
N LYS A 170 7.48 20.46 -19.29
CA LYS A 170 6.93 21.44 -18.35
C LYS A 170 5.57 21.07 -17.74
N ARG A 171 4.83 20.11 -18.30
CA ARG A 171 3.58 19.62 -17.70
C ARG A 171 3.81 18.76 -16.47
N GLU A 172 4.97 18.12 -16.38
CA GLU A 172 5.32 17.17 -15.34
C GLU A 172 6.20 17.77 -14.23
N MET A 173 6.51 19.06 -14.32
CA MET A 173 7.31 19.73 -13.30
C MET A 173 6.48 20.03 -12.06
N GLY A 174 7.02 19.69 -10.89
CA GLY A 174 6.50 20.11 -9.60
C GLY A 174 6.53 21.63 -9.42
N SER A 175 6.06 22.14 -8.29
CA SER A 175 6.06 23.57 -8.01
C SER A 175 7.49 24.11 -7.93
N PRO A 176 7.86 25.11 -8.75
CA PRO A 176 9.21 25.70 -8.74
C PRO A 176 9.58 26.30 -7.37
N TRP A 177 8.60 26.72 -6.61
CA TRP A 177 8.74 27.28 -5.26
C TRP A 177 9.33 26.29 -4.25
N ILE A 178 9.03 25.01 -4.40
CA ILE A 178 9.55 23.97 -3.52
C ILE A 178 10.94 23.54 -3.97
N HIS A 179 11.14 23.35 -5.27
CA HIS A 179 12.38 22.76 -5.81
C HIS A 179 13.52 23.77 -5.99
N GLY A 180 13.25 25.06 -5.97
CA GLY A 180 14.24 26.11 -6.24
C GLY A 180 14.66 26.94 -5.00
N VAL A 181 14.06 26.66 -3.85
CA VAL A 181 14.30 27.46 -2.63
C VAL A 181 15.58 27.01 -1.92
N GLY A 182 15.88 25.71 -1.89
CA GLY A 182 17.09 25.14 -1.28
C GLY A 182 18.33 25.26 -2.17
N GLU A 183 19.52 25.15 -1.56
CA GLU A 183 20.78 25.27 -2.28
C GLU A 183 21.05 24.05 -3.17
N ASP A 184 21.40 22.90 -2.60
CA ASP A 184 21.70 21.69 -3.33
C ASP A 184 20.85 20.51 -2.82
N ASN A 185 20.28 19.74 -3.75
CA ASN A 185 19.62 18.51 -3.38
C ASN A 185 20.66 17.45 -3.03
N VAL A 186 20.51 16.89 -1.83
CA VAL A 186 21.29 15.76 -1.34
C VAL A 186 20.39 14.60 -0.99
N ASN A 187 20.92 13.39 -0.90
CA ASN A 187 20.15 12.24 -0.49
C ASN A 187 19.56 12.44 0.90
N GLN A 188 18.25 12.32 1.02
CA GLN A 188 17.52 12.45 2.27
C GLN A 188 17.21 11.06 2.83
N TRP A 189 17.57 10.87 4.08
CA TRP A 189 17.41 9.62 4.80
C TRP A 189 16.55 9.82 6.05
N MET A 190 15.69 8.87 6.30
CA MET A 190 14.87 8.82 7.51
C MET A 190 15.24 7.56 8.29
N PRO A 191 15.51 7.64 9.59
CA PRO A 191 15.74 6.45 10.41
C PRO A 191 14.59 5.44 10.25
N LEU A 192 14.92 4.18 9.97
CA LEU A 192 13.94 3.13 9.68
C LEU A 192 12.97 2.87 10.83
N ASN A 193 13.41 3.10 12.08
CA ASN A 193 12.56 2.99 13.26
C ASN A 193 11.43 4.04 13.30
N HIS A 194 11.51 5.14 12.54
CA HIS A 194 10.39 6.08 12.42
C HIS A 194 9.21 5.43 11.68
N ALA A 195 9.49 4.53 10.72
CA ALA A 195 8.44 3.77 10.03
C ALA A 195 7.72 2.75 10.93
N ASP A 196 8.29 2.39 12.10
CA ASP A 196 7.62 1.52 13.07
C ASP A 196 6.36 2.17 13.66
N GLY A 197 6.26 3.50 13.63
CA GLY A 197 5.08 4.27 14.00
C GLY A 197 4.02 4.39 12.90
N HIS A 198 4.18 3.63 11.82
CA HIS A 198 3.42 3.69 10.58
C HIS A 198 3.65 4.98 9.77
N THR A 199 3.37 4.92 8.49
CA THR A 199 3.59 6.04 7.56
C THR A 199 2.31 6.32 6.80
N LEU A 200 1.86 7.57 6.85
CA LEU A 200 0.67 8.02 6.14
C LEU A 200 1.08 8.96 5.02
N ILE A 201 0.64 8.64 3.78
CA ILE A 201 1.04 9.34 2.57
C ILE A 201 -0.17 10.01 1.93
N PHE A 202 -0.22 11.32 1.99
CA PHE A 202 -1.30 12.11 1.42
C PHE A 202 -0.88 12.72 0.08
N GLY A 203 -1.82 12.74 -0.84
CA GLY A 203 -1.64 13.43 -2.11
C GLY A 203 -2.89 13.35 -2.99
N THR A 204 -3.07 14.33 -3.84
CA THR A 204 -4.11 14.32 -4.87
C THR A 204 -3.79 13.27 -5.94
N THR A 205 -4.75 12.94 -6.78
CA THR A 205 -4.53 12.07 -7.95
C THR A 205 -3.45 12.67 -8.86
N GLY A 206 -2.46 11.86 -9.23
CA GLY A 206 -1.32 12.30 -10.04
C GLY A 206 -0.20 13.01 -9.27
N ALA A 207 -0.29 13.14 -7.93
CA ALA A 207 0.77 13.75 -7.11
C ALA A 207 2.01 12.85 -6.94
N GLY A 208 1.96 11.60 -7.38
CA GLY A 208 3.08 10.67 -7.29
C GLY A 208 3.03 9.71 -6.09
N LYS A 209 1.90 9.56 -5.40
CA LYS A 209 1.74 8.61 -4.28
C LYS A 209 2.24 7.21 -4.62
N THR A 210 1.69 6.63 -5.70
CA THR A 210 2.06 5.28 -6.16
C THR A 210 3.56 5.16 -6.46
N ARG A 211 4.20 6.21 -7.01
CA ARG A 211 5.66 6.22 -7.24
C ARG A 211 6.45 6.23 -5.95
N PHE A 212 5.96 6.91 -4.93
CA PHE A 212 6.57 6.87 -3.60
C PHE A 212 6.37 5.51 -2.93
N PHE A 213 5.20 4.88 -3.10
CA PHE A 213 4.98 3.48 -2.69
C PHE A 213 5.99 2.53 -3.38
N ASP A 214 6.16 2.62 -4.70
CA ASP A 214 7.13 1.82 -5.46
C ASP A 214 8.55 1.94 -4.87
N LEU A 215 8.94 3.16 -4.49
CA LEU A 215 10.24 3.42 -3.87
C LEU A 215 10.38 2.70 -2.52
N LEU A 216 9.39 2.80 -1.65
CA LEU A 216 9.41 2.19 -0.32
C LEU A 216 9.30 0.66 -0.38
N ILE A 217 8.43 0.14 -1.26
CA ILE A 217 8.27 -1.30 -1.54
C ILE A 217 9.60 -1.89 -1.99
N SER A 218 10.25 -1.25 -2.98
CA SER A 218 11.54 -1.73 -3.50
C SER A 218 12.61 -1.78 -2.41
N GLN A 219 12.63 -0.82 -1.49
CA GLN A 219 13.56 -0.83 -0.36
C GLN A 219 13.30 -1.98 0.62
N ALA A 220 12.05 -2.23 0.97
CA ALA A 220 11.69 -3.35 1.84
C ALA A 220 12.06 -4.70 1.21
N ILE A 221 11.82 -4.86 -0.10
CA ILE A 221 12.22 -6.05 -0.87
C ILE A 221 13.75 -6.21 -0.86
N LEU A 222 14.48 -5.13 -1.11
CA LEU A 222 15.95 -5.14 -1.13
C LEU A 222 16.57 -5.46 0.23
N ARG A 223 15.91 -5.12 1.33
CA ARG A 223 16.30 -5.53 2.69
C ARG A 223 15.94 -6.99 3.01
N GLY A 224 15.21 -7.68 2.14
CA GLY A 224 14.76 -9.06 2.35
C GLY A 224 13.68 -9.20 3.41
N GLU A 225 12.93 -8.14 3.68
CA GLU A 225 11.78 -8.13 4.59
C GLU A 225 10.53 -8.70 3.89
N PRO A 226 9.57 -9.31 4.62
CA PRO A 226 8.27 -9.65 4.07
C PRO A 226 7.50 -8.39 3.70
N VAL A 227 6.88 -8.41 2.52
CA VAL A 227 6.13 -7.27 1.97
C VAL A 227 4.75 -7.74 1.53
N ILE A 228 3.72 -7.04 1.96
CA ILE A 228 2.33 -7.26 1.56
C ILE A 228 1.81 -5.98 0.94
N ILE A 229 1.39 -6.08 -0.31
CA ILE A 229 0.88 -4.95 -1.09
C ILE A 229 -0.61 -5.19 -1.33
N ILE A 230 -1.46 -4.30 -0.84
CA ILE A 230 -2.90 -4.32 -1.08
C ILE A 230 -3.21 -3.15 -2.02
N ASP A 231 -3.61 -3.49 -3.23
CA ASP A 231 -3.90 -2.55 -4.30
C ASP A 231 -5.36 -2.69 -4.74
N PRO A 232 -6.25 -1.78 -4.30
CA PRO A 232 -7.65 -1.79 -4.69
C PRO A 232 -7.87 -1.63 -6.20
N LYS A 233 -7.00 -0.90 -6.89
CA LYS A 233 -7.13 -0.68 -8.34
C LYS A 233 -6.62 -1.84 -9.18
N GLY A 234 -5.62 -2.58 -8.68
CA GLY A 234 -4.93 -3.61 -9.44
C GLY A 234 -3.96 -3.02 -10.48
N ASP A 235 -3.11 -2.06 -10.08
CA ASP A 235 -2.15 -1.39 -10.97
C ASP A 235 -1.03 -2.33 -11.42
N GLU A 236 -1.01 -2.68 -12.72
CA GLU A 236 0.07 -3.48 -13.32
C GLU A 236 1.46 -2.88 -13.09
N GLY A 237 1.57 -1.56 -12.96
CA GLY A 237 2.83 -0.88 -12.72
C GLY A 237 3.44 -1.25 -11.37
N MET A 238 2.67 -1.25 -10.31
CA MET A 238 3.09 -1.60 -8.96
C MET A 238 3.46 -3.09 -8.87
N GLU A 239 2.63 -3.98 -9.44
CA GLU A 239 2.90 -5.41 -9.54
C GLU A 239 4.23 -5.68 -10.25
N LYS A 240 4.41 -5.09 -11.43
CA LYS A 240 5.61 -5.26 -12.25
C LYS A 240 6.87 -4.77 -11.51
N ASN A 241 6.82 -3.61 -10.87
CA ASN A 241 7.96 -3.07 -10.13
C ASN A 241 8.36 -3.96 -8.95
N ALA A 242 7.39 -4.48 -8.20
CA ALA A 242 7.66 -5.42 -7.11
C ALA A 242 8.26 -6.75 -7.61
N ARG A 243 7.74 -7.29 -8.71
CA ARG A 243 8.26 -8.50 -9.37
C ARG A 243 9.69 -8.31 -9.87
N GLU A 244 9.99 -7.20 -10.55
CA GLU A 244 11.34 -6.90 -11.04
C GLU A 244 12.34 -6.68 -9.89
N ALA A 245 11.91 -6.11 -8.76
CA ALA A 245 12.73 -6.00 -7.57
C ALA A 245 13.07 -7.40 -6.99
N CYS A 246 12.13 -8.32 -6.95
CA CYS A 246 12.39 -9.72 -6.55
C CYS A 246 13.36 -10.41 -7.51
N LYS A 247 13.18 -10.21 -8.81
CA LYS A 247 14.07 -10.76 -9.85
C LYS A 247 15.50 -10.26 -9.71
N ALA A 248 15.70 -8.97 -9.44
CA ALA A 248 17.02 -8.38 -9.22
C ALA A 248 17.79 -8.99 -8.05
N LEU A 249 17.06 -9.60 -7.10
CA LEU A 249 17.64 -10.33 -5.96
C LEU A 249 17.78 -11.84 -6.19
N ASN A 250 17.45 -12.34 -7.37
CA ASN A 250 17.33 -13.77 -7.68
C ASN A 250 16.34 -14.48 -6.70
N ARG A 251 15.24 -13.80 -6.37
CA ARG A 251 14.18 -14.28 -5.47
C ARG A 251 12.82 -14.22 -6.16
N GLU A 252 12.75 -14.67 -7.40
CA GLU A 252 11.49 -14.72 -8.16
C GLU A 252 10.44 -15.61 -7.48
N ASP A 253 10.90 -16.67 -6.81
CA ASP A 253 10.10 -17.60 -6.01
C ASP A 253 9.45 -16.96 -4.77
N ALA A 254 9.98 -15.85 -4.28
CA ALA A 254 9.40 -15.10 -3.18
C ALA A 254 8.23 -14.20 -3.60
N PHE A 255 8.05 -13.94 -4.90
CA PHE A 255 6.95 -13.12 -5.39
C PHE A 255 5.67 -13.96 -5.50
N VAL A 256 4.63 -13.53 -4.81
CA VAL A 256 3.33 -14.19 -4.77
C VAL A 256 2.27 -13.25 -5.32
N TYR A 257 1.53 -13.74 -6.30
CA TYR A 257 0.49 -12.98 -7.00
C TYR A 257 -0.90 -13.46 -6.62
N PHE A 258 -1.73 -12.55 -6.18
CA PHE A 258 -3.16 -12.75 -5.95
C PHE A 258 -3.94 -11.58 -6.59
N HIS A 259 -4.92 -11.89 -7.43
CA HIS A 259 -5.75 -10.89 -8.06
C HIS A 259 -7.13 -11.45 -8.35
N ILE A 260 -8.18 -10.81 -7.84
CA ILE A 260 -9.55 -11.35 -7.99
C ILE A 260 -10.05 -11.37 -9.42
N GLY A 261 -9.54 -10.49 -10.29
CA GLY A 261 -9.85 -10.47 -11.72
C GLY A 261 -9.04 -11.47 -12.56
N HIS A 262 -8.00 -12.09 -11.99
CA HIS A 262 -7.11 -13.05 -12.68
C HIS A 262 -6.93 -14.34 -11.87
N PRO A 263 -8.00 -15.11 -11.66
CA PRO A 263 -7.96 -16.31 -10.83
C PRO A 263 -6.98 -17.37 -11.35
N GLU A 264 -6.79 -17.46 -12.66
CA GLU A 264 -5.92 -18.44 -13.32
C GLU A 264 -4.42 -18.25 -13.05
N LYS A 265 -4.02 -17.07 -12.59
CA LYS A 265 -2.63 -16.72 -12.24
C LYS A 265 -2.42 -16.56 -10.73
N SER A 266 -3.50 -16.56 -9.99
CA SER A 266 -3.51 -16.24 -8.57
C SER A 266 -3.28 -17.47 -7.70
N VAL A 267 -2.57 -17.27 -6.59
CA VAL A 267 -2.55 -18.25 -5.50
C VAL A 267 -3.90 -18.25 -4.76
N HIS A 268 -4.20 -19.34 -4.08
CA HIS A 268 -5.38 -19.44 -3.25
C HIS A 268 -5.04 -19.01 -1.81
N LEU A 269 -5.84 -18.13 -1.24
CA LEU A 269 -5.70 -17.64 0.13
C LEU A 269 -6.97 -17.94 0.92
N ASN A 270 -6.85 -18.50 2.11
CA ASN A 270 -7.99 -18.60 3.01
C ASN A 270 -7.90 -17.47 4.07
N PRO A 271 -8.68 -16.38 3.94
CA PRO A 271 -8.63 -15.27 4.90
C PRO A 271 -9.23 -15.63 6.27
N LEU A 272 -9.73 -16.84 6.44
CA LEU A 272 -10.20 -17.40 7.72
C LEU A 272 -9.25 -18.48 8.27
N SER A 273 -8.03 -18.61 7.77
CA SER A 273 -7.09 -19.64 8.25
C SER A 273 -6.45 -19.29 9.60
N ASN A 274 -6.18 -18.01 9.85
CA ASN A 274 -5.48 -17.55 11.05
C ASN A 274 -6.48 -17.03 12.09
N TRP A 275 -6.70 -17.79 13.15
CA TRP A 275 -7.60 -17.42 14.26
C TRP A 275 -7.16 -18.15 15.55
N ALA A 276 -7.41 -17.54 16.69
CA ALA A 276 -7.21 -18.15 17.99
C ALA A 276 -8.53 -18.62 18.63
N SER A 277 -9.66 -18.04 18.22
CA SER A 277 -11.00 -18.39 18.72
C SER A 277 -12.06 -18.20 17.65
N ALA A 278 -13.22 -18.85 17.80
CA ALA A 278 -14.34 -18.71 16.87
C ALA A 278 -14.86 -17.27 16.80
N ASP A 279 -14.77 -16.54 17.91
CA ASP A 279 -15.22 -15.14 17.99
C ASP A 279 -14.43 -14.22 17.06
N GLU A 280 -13.15 -14.54 16.81
CA GLU A 280 -12.34 -13.78 15.84
C GLU A 280 -12.86 -13.96 14.42
N ILE A 281 -13.28 -15.19 14.06
CA ILE A 281 -13.90 -15.48 12.75
C ILE A 281 -15.22 -14.72 12.61
N ALA A 282 -16.08 -14.81 13.64
CA ALA A 282 -17.36 -14.13 13.64
C ALA A 282 -17.20 -12.61 13.55
N SER A 283 -16.24 -12.04 14.27
CA SER A 283 -15.93 -10.62 14.24
C SER A 283 -15.40 -10.17 12.88
N ARG A 284 -14.60 -11.00 12.23
CA ARG A 284 -14.04 -10.76 10.88
C ARG A 284 -15.14 -10.68 9.82
N ILE A 285 -16.07 -11.64 9.87
CA ILE A 285 -17.21 -11.67 8.94
C ILE A 285 -18.20 -10.53 9.24
N SER A 286 -18.49 -10.26 10.50
CA SER A 286 -19.40 -9.18 10.89
C SER A 286 -18.85 -7.79 10.56
N ALA A 287 -17.55 -7.63 10.51
CA ALA A 287 -16.90 -6.38 10.11
C ALA A 287 -17.13 -6.01 8.62
N LEU A 288 -17.59 -6.95 7.80
CA LEU A 288 -18.00 -6.69 6.42
C LEU A 288 -19.36 -6.00 6.32
N LEU A 289 -20.16 -6.06 7.38
CA LEU A 289 -21.47 -5.44 7.41
C LEU A 289 -21.36 -3.93 7.61
N PRO A 290 -22.27 -3.13 7.02
CA PRO A 290 -22.35 -1.71 7.28
C PRO A 290 -22.52 -1.43 8.78
N GLN A 291 -21.77 -0.45 9.30
CA GLN A 291 -21.76 -0.10 10.73
C GLN A 291 -22.74 1.04 11.07
N ASP A 292 -23.84 1.16 10.32
CA ASP A 292 -24.83 2.21 10.55
C ASP A 292 -25.62 1.95 11.84
N SER A 293 -26.06 3.02 12.52
CA SER A 293 -26.75 2.95 13.80
C SER A 293 -28.05 2.13 13.81
N GLY A 294 -28.65 1.89 12.63
CA GLY A 294 -29.84 1.05 12.46
C GLY A 294 -29.54 -0.44 12.24
N SER A 295 -28.29 -0.80 11.93
CA SER A 295 -27.90 -2.18 11.60
C SER A 295 -27.40 -3.00 12.80
N ALA A 296 -27.20 -2.38 13.96
CA ALA A 296 -26.60 -3.00 15.14
C ALA A 296 -27.27 -4.33 15.58
N PRO A 297 -28.60 -4.48 15.62
CA PRO A 297 -29.22 -5.75 15.98
C PRO A 297 -28.93 -6.87 14.96
N PHE A 298 -28.94 -6.54 13.67
CA PHE A 298 -28.67 -7.49 12.59
C PHE A 298 -27.19 -7.91 12.56
N THR A 299 -26.29 -6.99 12.86
CA THR A 299 -24.84 -7.28 13.01
C THR A 299 -24.60 -8.22 14.18
N GLY A 300 -25.21 -7.99 15.32
CA GLY A 300 -25.11 -8.86 16.50
C GLY A 300 -25.63 -10.28 16.24
N PHE A 301 -26.76 -10.40 15.55
CA PHE A 301 -27.31 -11.69 15.16
C PHE A 301 -26.45 -12.45 14.14
N SER A 302 -25.96 -11.74 13.14
CA SER A 302 -25.04 -12.29 12.14
C SER A 302 -23.75 -12.79 12.80
N TRP A 303 -23.23 -12.02 13.76
CA TRP A 303 -22.08 -12.43 14.57
C TRP A 303 -22.37 -13.72 15.35
N LEU A 304 -23.50 -13.79 16.03
CA LEU A 304 -23.89 -14.97 16.80
C LEU A 304 -24.05 -16.21 15.92
N ALA A 305 -24.69 -16.08 14.77
CA ALA A 305 -24.87 -17.18 13.82
C ALA A 305 -23.52 -17.72 13.29
N VAL A 306 -22.64 -16.82 12.85
CA VAL A 306 -21.30 -17.19 12.38
C VAL A 306 -20.46 -17.80 13.49
N ASN A 307 -20.51 -17.25 14.71
CA ASN A 307 -19.78 -17.76 15.85
C ASN A 307 -20.24 -19.19 16.22
N THR A 308 -21.53 -19.44 16.26
CA THR A 308 -22.10 -20.75 16.56
C THR A 308 -21.67 -21.80 15.50
N ILE A 309 -21.75 -21.46 14.21
CA ILE A 309 -21.31 -22.34 13.13
C ILE A 309 -19.81 -22.59 13.21
N ALA A 310 -19.00 -21.56 13.44
CA ALA A 310 -17.56 -21.68 13.56
C ALA A 310 -17.17 -22.58 14.74
N GLN A 311 -17.78 -22.40 15.90
CA GLN A 311 -17.56 -23.26 17.07
C GLN A 311 -17.89 -24.74 16.77
N ALA A 312 -19.02 -24.98 16.08
CA ALA A 312 -19.43 -26.33 15.69
C ALA A 312 -18.44 -26.97 14.72
N LEU A 313 -17.95 -26.24 13.73
CA LEU A 313 -16.93 -26.71 12.79
C LEU A 313 -15.61 -27.02 13.50
N ILE A 314 -15.16 -26.14 14.40
CA ILE A 314 -13.93 -26.34 15.18
C ILE A 314 -14.04 -27.58 16.07
N LEU A 315 -15.19 -27.82 16.69
CA LEU A 315 -15.43 -29.04 17.47
C LEU A 315 -15.36 -30.30 16.62
N CYS A 316 -15.72 -30.20 15.34
CA CYS A 316 -15.56 -31.28 14.36
C CYS A 316 -14.13 -31.44 13.81
N ASN A 317 -13.16 -30.62 14.24
CA ASN A 317 -11.82 -30.50 13.66
C ASN A 317 -11.84 -30.08 12.18
N ILE A 318 -12.83 -29.27 11.77
CA ILE A 318 -12.96 -28.71 10.44
C ILE A 318 -12.57 -27.24 10.49
N SER A 319 -11.64 -26.82 9.64
CA SER A 319 -11.28 -25.41 9.49
C SER A 319 -12.43 -24.62 8.88
N PRO A 320 -12.91 -23.55 9.53
CA PRO A 320 -13.90 -22.69 8.94
C PRO A 320 -13.40 -22.04 7.64
N THR A 321 -14.24 -22.06 6.61
CA THR A 321 -14.02 -21.40 5.33
C THR A 321 -15.26 -20.59 4.97
N LEU A 322 -15.11 -19.61 4.06
CA LEU A 322 -16.26 -18.79 3.60
C LEU A 322 -17.35 -19.68 2.99
N THR A 323 -16.96 -20.68 2.20
CA THR A 323 -17.89 -21.65 1.60
C THR A 323 -18.58 -22.52 2.66
N GLY A 324 -17.83 -22.98 3.66
CA GLY A 324 -18.39 -23.78 4.76
C GLY A 324 -19.40 -22.97 5.59
N LEU A 325 -19.06 -21.72 5.93
CA LEU A 325 -19.99 -20.82 6.63
C LEU A 325 -21.25 -20.56 5.80
N LYS A 326 -21.09 -20.25 4.51
CA LYS A 326 -22.22 -20.07 3.58
C LYS A 326 -23.16 -21.27 3.56
N GLN A 327 -22.61 -22.47 3.40
CA GLN A 327 -23.38 -23.72 3.32
C GLN A 327 -24.32 -23.89 4.51
N TYR A 328 -23.86 -23.58 5.73
CA TYR A 328 -24.67 -23.77 6.93
C TYR A 328 -25.56 -22.55 7.26
N LEU A 329 -25.22 -21.37 6.79
CA LEU A 329 -26.10 -20.19 6.86
C LEU A 329 -27.29 -20.29 5.90
N GLU A 330 -27.11 -20.86 4.72
CA GLU A 330 -28.19 -21.04 3.73
C GLU A 330 -29.16 -22.20 4.06
N GLY A 331 -28.75 -23.12 4.92
CA GLY A 331 -29.51 -24.33 5.26
C GLY A 331 -28.55 -25.42 5.73
N ASN A 332 -28.90 -26.68 5.55
CA ASN A 332 -28.09 -27.82 5.92
C ASN A 332 -27.71 -27.88 7.43
N MET A 333 -28.47 -27.19 8.29
CA MET A 333 -28.24 -27.17 9.73
C MET A 333 -28.33 -28.57 10.34
N GLU A 334 -29.23 -29.41 9.81
CA GLU A 334 -29.35 -30.84 10.20
C GLU A 334 -28.01 -31.57 10.06
N GLN A 335 -27.31 -31.34 8.95
CA GLN A 335 -26.00 -31.95 8.72
C GLN A 335 -24.96 -31.46 9.74
N LEU A 336 -24.99 -30.15 10.05
CA LEU A 336 -24.04 -29.58 11.03
C LEU A 336 -24.33 -30.14 12.42
N VAL A 337 -25.59 -30.18 12.84
CA VAL A 337 -26.01 -30.77 14.13
C VAL A 337 -25.53 -32.22 14.26
N VAL A 338 -25.81 -33.06 13.23
CA VAL A 338 -25.38 -34.46 13.22
C VAL A 338 -23.87 -34.60 13.30
N LYS A 339 -23.14 -33.83 12.49
CA LYS A 339 -21.66 -33.87 12.51
C LYS A 339 -21.11 -33.47 13.88
N THR A 340 -21.62 -32.35 14.43
CA THR A 340 -21.16 -31.82 15.72
C THR A 340 -21.46 -32.79 16.87
N MET A 341 -22.67 -33.32 16.91
CA MET A 341 -23.05 -34.31 17.93
C MET A 341 -22.23 -35.59 17.79
N THR A 342 -22.02 -36.08 16.58
CA THR A 342 -21.20 -37.29 16.34
C THR A 342 -19.75 -37.05 16.78
N ALA A 343 -19.15 -35.92 16.44
CA ALA A 343 -17.79 -35.56 16.86
C ALA A 343 -17.70 -35.51 18.40
N TRP A 344 -18.66 -34.82 19.02
CA TRP A 344 -18.70 -34.70 20.47
C TRP A 344 -18.92 -36.04 21.19
N PHE A 345 -19.81 -36.93 20.70
CA PHE A 345 -19.98 -38.25 21.25
C PHE A 345 -18.68 -39.07 21.15
N LYS A 346 -17.97 -39.01 20.04
CA LYS A 346 -16.66 -39.65 19.86
C LYS A 346 -15.63 -39.14 20.89
N GLN A 347 -15.64 -37.84 21.13
CA GLN A 347 -14.74 -37.20 22.09
C GLN A 347 -15.06 -37.60 23.54
N GLN A 348 -16.36 -37.72 23.91
CA GLN A 348 -16.77 -38.03 25.29
C GLN A 348 -16.71 -39.51 25.65
N MET A 349 -16.93 -40.43 24.73
CA MET A 349 -17.06 -41.83 25.01
C MET A 349 -16.19 -42.76 24.16
N GLY A 350 -15.39 -42.19 23.27
CA GLY A 350 -14.56 -42.94 22.31
C GLY A 350 -15.33 -43.40 21.07
N GLN A 351 -14.59 -43.68 20.00
CA GLN A 351 -15.16 -43.95 18.68
C GLN A 351 -16.13 -45.14 18.68
N GLU A 352 -15.70 -46.31 19.22
CA GLU A 352 -16.51 -47.50 19.17
C GLU A 352 -17.84 -47.39 19.93
N LYS A 353 -17.81 -46.73 21.11
CA LYS A 353 -19.03 -46.49 21.88
C LYS A 353 -19.95 -45.49 21.21
N ALA A 354 -19.38 -44.42 20.65
CA ALA A 354 -20.15 -43.41 19.90
C ALA A 354 -20.85 -44.03 18.70
N ASP A 355 -20.15 -44.84 17.89
CA ASP A 355 -20.72 -45.50 16.72
C ASP A 355 -21.81 -46.52 17.10
N ARG A 356 -21.68 -47.18 18.27
CA ARG A 356 -22.68 -48.09 18.82
C ARG A 356 -23.93 -47.30 19.25
N VAL A 357 -23.76 -46.23 19.97
CA VAL A 357 -24.85 -45.34 20.40
C VAL A 357 -25.58 -44.74 19.19
N MET A 358 -24.86 -44.24 18.21
CA MET A 358 -25.45 -43.72 16.97
C MET A 358 -26.31 -44.75 16.25
N ARG A 359 -25.82 -46.00 16.14
CA ARG A 359 -26.60 -47.11 15.53
C ARG A 359 -27.83 -47.45 16.37
N GLN A 360 -27.72 -47.45 17.69
CA GLN A 360 -28.84 -47.75 18.58
C GLN A 360 -29.92 -46.68 18.58
N VAL A 361 -29.55 -45.39 18.56
CA VAL A 361 -30.47 -44.26 18.58
C VAL A 361 -31.14 -44.08 17.23
N LEU A 362 -30.40 -44.23 16.14
CA LEU A 362 -30.94 -44.00 14.79
C LEU A 362 -31.66 -45.24 14.21
N GLY A 363 -31.22 -46.46 14.58
CA GLY A 363 -31.75 -47.67 13.96
C GLY A 363 -31.63 -47.66 12.43
N HIS A 364 -32.77 -47.56 11.75
CA HIS A 364 -32.84 -47.45 10.30
C HIS A 364 -33.15 -46.03 9.80
N ILE A 365 -33.24 -45.02 10.71
CA ILE A 365 -33.56 -43.66 10.37
C ILE A 365 -32.30 -42.94 9.86
N PRO A 366 -32.35 -42.28 8.70
CA PRO A 366 -31.23 -41.48 8.23
C PRO A 366 -30.90 -40.36 9.26
N ALA A 367 -29.65 -40.28 9.66
CA ALA A 367 -29.21 -39.35 10.71
C ALA A 367 -29.54 -37.88 10.37
N THR A 368 -29.45 -37.50 9.11
CA THR A 368 -29.72 -36.12 8.60
C THR A 368 -31.18 -35.85 8.34
N SER A 369 -32.10 -36.84 8.57
CA SER A 369 -33.52 -36.57 8.54
C SER A 369 -34.00 -35.85 9.79
N SER A 370 -35.07 -35.08 9.70
CA SER A 370 -35.63 -34.37 10.86
C SER A 370 -35.95 -35.30 12.04
N LYS A 371 -36.40 -36.54 11.76
CA LYS A 371 -36.60 -37.58 12.78
C LYS A 371 -35.31 -38.10 13.38
N GLY A 372 -34.25 -38.27 12.58
CA GLY A 372 -32.95 -38.69 13.05
C GLY A 372 -32.28 -37.64 13.93
N VAL A 373 -32.35 -36.38 13.50
CA VAL A 373 -31.85 -35.24 14.30
C VAL A 373 -32.59 -35.15 15.63
N ALA A 374 -33.94 -35.24 15.62
CA ALA A 374 -34.75 -35.20 16.85
C ALA A 374 -34.36 -36.34 17.82
N ALA A 375 -34.17 -37.59 17.32
CA ALA A 375 -33.75 -38.69 18.14
C ALA A 375 -32.36 -38.47 18.78
N LEU A 376 -31.44 -37.88 18.05
CA LEU A 376 -30.10 -37.54 18.59
C LEU A 376 -30.17 -36.41 19.63
N ILE A 377 -31.01 -35.42 19.43
CA ILE A 377 -31.25 -34.33 20.39
C ILE A 377 -31.84 -34.85 21.68
N ASP A 378 -32.86 -35.71 21.57
CA ASP A 378 -33.49 -36.35 22.73
C ASP A 378 -32.50 -37.20 23.52
N PHE A 379 -31.70 -38.01 22.83
CA PHE A 379 -30.62 -38.78 23.49
C PHE A 379 -29.64 -37.85 24.23
N TYR A 380 -29.19 -36.80 23.58
CA TYR A 380 -28.26 -35.82 24.16
C TYR A 380 -28.86 -35.20 25.44
N ARG A 381 -30.09 -34.72 25.37
CA ARG A 381 -30.76 -34.03 26.48
C ARG A 381 -31.07 -34.98 27.66
N VAL A 382 -31.48 -36.20 27.37
CA VAL A 382 -31.95 -37.14 28.41
C VAL A 382 -30.80 -37.99 28.98
N LYS A 383 -29.87 -38.44 28.15
CA LYS A 383 -28.81 -39.38 28.56
C LYS A 383 -27.45 -38.74 28.85
N MET A 384 -27.26 -37.48 28.44
CA MET A 384 -25.98 -36.77 28.61
C MET A 384 -26.10 -35.53 29.48
N THR A 385 -27.05 -35.53 30.42
CA THR A 385 -27.37 -34.36 31.26
C THR A 385 -26.16 -33.83 32.04
N ASP A 386 -25.28 -34.75 32.53
CA ASP A 386 -24.10 -34.36 33.30
C ASP A 386 -22.90 -33.92 32.44
N LYS A 387 -23.01 -34.03 31.14
CA LYS A 387 -21.93 -33.73 30.17
C LYS A 387 -22.44 -32.90 29.00
N GLN A 388 -23.15 -31.81 29.27
CA GLN A 388 -23.61 -30.94 28.23
C GLN A 388 -22.50 -30.01 27.73
N SER A 389 -22.54 -29.67 26.45
CA SER A 389 -21.62 -28.74 25.80
C SER A 389 -22.33 -27.44 25.43
N ASP A 390 -21.76 -26.29 25.82
CA ASP A 390 -22.29 -25.00 25.47
C ASP A 390 -22.34 -24.79 23.94
N VAL A 391 -21.36 -25.35 23.21
CA VAL A 391 -21.34 -25.31 21.75
C VAL A 391 -22.54 -26.04 21.15
N ILE A 392 -22.86 -27.24 21.65
CA ILE A 392 -24.03 -27.99 21.18
C ILE A 392 -25.32 -27.26 21.57
N ASN A 393 -25.43 -26.80 22.83
CA ASN A 393 -26.61 -26.09 23.29
C ASN A 393 -26.88 -24.83 22.45
N SER A 394 -25.84 -24.06 22.12
CA SER A 394 -25.95 -22.90 21.25
C SER A 394 -26.38 -23.27 19.83
N LEU A 395 -25.81 -24.36 19.27
CA LEU A 395 -26.16 -24.86 17.96
C LEU A 395 -27.60 -25.36 17.92
N LEU A 396 -28.06 -26.08 18.94
CA LEU A 396 -29.45 -26.56 19.04
C LEU A 396 -30.43 -25.39 19.18
N SER A 397 -30.11 -24.39 19.99
CA SER A 397 -30.90 -23.17 20.10
C SER A 397 -31.07 -22.48 18.75
N MET A 398 -30.00 -22.41 17.94
CA MET A 398 -30.05 -21.86 16.59
C MET A 398 -30.85 -22.73 15.62
N TYR A 399 -30.72 -24.05 15.71
CA TYR A 399 -31.44 -25.02 14.87
C TYR A 399 -32.95 -25.03 15.15
N GLU A 400 -33.35 -24.95 16.42
CA GLU A 400 -34.76 -24.93 16.86
C GLU A 400 -35.44 -23.56 16.64
N HIS A 401 -34.66 -22.54 16.29
CA HIS A 401 -35.21 -21.21 15.99
C HIS A 401 -36.04 -21.24 14.71
N ASP A 402 -37.12 -20.47 14.66
CA ASP A 402 -37.94 -20.36 13.44
C ASP A 402 -37.11 -19.96 12.25
N SER A 403 -37.12 -20.80 11.20
CA SER A 403 -36.32 -20.62 10.00
C SER A 403 -36.60 -19.33 9.26
N THR A 404 -37.87 -18.87 9.30
CA THR A 404 -38.30 -17.61 8.67
C THR A 404 -37.73 -16.40 9.40
N HIS A 405 -37.70 -16.47 10.74
CA HIS A 405 -37.15 -15.43 11.57
C HIS A 405 -35.62 -15.40 11.47
N PHE A 406 -34.97 -16.56 11.50
CA PHE A 406 -33.53 -16.68 11.31
C PHE A 406 -33.07 -16.10 9.97
N SER A 407 -33.74 -16.45 8.87
CA SER A 407 -33.43 -15.93 7.53
C SER A 407 -33.53 -14.39 7.46
N LYS A 408 -34.52 -13.80 8.15
CA LYS A 408 -34.64 -12.33 8.24
C LYS A 408 -33.48 -11.69 8.98
N MET A 409 -32.96 -12.33 10.03
CA MET A 409 -31.88 -11.79 10.85
C MET A 409 -30.51 -11.80 10.18
N ILE A 410 -30.27 -12.77 9.25
CA ILE A 410 -29.02 -12.85 8.49
C ILE A 410 -29.14 -12.23 7.08
N THR A 411 -30.27 -11.57 6.77
CA THR A 411 -30.55 -11.01 5.43
C THR A 411 -29.47 -10.05 4.94
N SER A 412 -28.88 -9.23 5.84
CA SER A 412 -27.81 -8.30 5.47
C SER A 412 -26.46 -8.99 5.24
N LEU A 413 -26.21 -10.15 5.88
CA LEU A 413 -24.97 -10.90 5.74
C LEU A 413 -24.92 -11.73 4.45
N MET A 414 -26.06 -12.32 4.07
CA MET A 414 -26.13 -13.28 2.97
C MET A 414 -25.62 -12.74 1.64
N PRO A 415 -25.97 -11.51 1.18
CA PRO A 415 -25.45 -10.96 -0.06
C PRO A 415 -23.93 -10.87 -0.10
N ILE A 416 -23.32 -10.46 1.02
CA ILE A 416 -21.86 -10.31 1.12
C ILE A 416 -21.19 -11.69 1.08
N ILE A 417 -21.68 -12.65 1.86
CA ILE A 417 -21.17 -14.03 1.85
C ILE A 417 -21.33 -14.65 0.44
N HIS A 418 -22.45 -14.40 -0.22
CA HIS A 418 -22.64 -14.85 -1.61
C HIS A 418 -21.59 -14.26 -2.55
N GLN A 419 -21.29 -12.98 -2.44
CA GLN A 419 -20.32 -12.31 -3.30
C GLN A 419 -18.92 -12.92 -3.15
N VAL A 420 -18.46 -13.20 -1.93
CA VAL A 420 -17.09 -13.68 -1.67
C VAL A 420 -16.94 -15.21 -1.67
N ALA A 421 -18.04 -15.98 -1.61
CA ALA A 421 -18.04 -17.44 -1.53
C ALA A 421 -18.69 -18.12 -2.75
N THR A 422 -18.78 -17.44 -3.90
CA THR A 422 -19.34 -18.00 -5.13
C THR A 422 -18.43 -17.77 -6.33
N SER A 423 -18.75 -18.42 -7.47
CA SER A 423 -18.01 -18.29 -8.73
C SER A 423 -16.51 -18.62 -8.52
N HIS A 424 -15.64 -17.95 -9.25
CA HIS A 424 -14.18 -18.12 -9.19
C HIS A 424 -13.57 -17.72 -7.82
N LEU A 425 -14.23 -16.84 -7.06
CA LEU A 425 -13.75 -16.43 -5.72
C LEU A 425 -13.86 -17.56 -4.70
N LYS A 426 -14.78 -18.52 -4.90
CA LYS A 426 -14.91 -19.69 -4.05
C LYS A 426 -13.58 -20.44 -3.94
N ASP A 427 -12.96 -20.74 -5.07
CA ASP A 427 -11.72 -21.52 -5.09
C ASP A 427 -10.52 -20.68 -4.61
N LEU A 428 -10.51 -19.37 -4.93
CA LEU A 428 -9.46 -18.46 -4.48
C LEU A 428 -9.44 -18.23 -2.96
N LEU A 429 -10.64 -18.11 -2.33
CA LEU A 429 -10.77 -17.71 -0.92
C LEU A 429 -11.18 -18.85 0.01
N SER A 430 -11.62 -19.99 -0.54
CA SER A 430 -12.04 -21.17 0.20
C SER A 430 -11.55 -22.42 -0.49
N PRO A 431 -10.23 -22.62 -0.59
CA PRO A 431 -9.68 -23.78 -1.30
C PRO A 431 -10.16 -25.10 -0.67
N SER A 432 -10.40 -26.12 -1.49
CA SER A 432 -10.77 -27.45 -1.03
C SER A 432 -9.63 -28.08 -0.21
N GLU A 433 -9.95 -29.14 0.58
CA GLU A 433 -8.93 -29.87 1.35
C GLU A 433 -7.83 -30.43 0.43
N GLU A 434 -8.18 -30.87 -0.77
CA GLU A 434 -7.24 -31.35 -1.79
C GLU A 434 -6.33 -30.21 -2.28
N ALA A 435 -6.90 -29.04 -2.56
CA ALA A 435 -6.12 -27.86 -2.95
C ALA A 435 -5.23 -27.34 -1.82
N GLN A 436 -5.65 -27.48 -0.55
CA GLN A 436 -4.83 -27.11 0.61
C GLN A 436 -3.59 -27.98 0.77
N SER A 437 -3.58 -29.19 0.22
CA SER A 437 -2.39 -30.06 0.20
C SER A 437 -1.37 -29.62 -0.85
N ASP A 438 -1.77 -28.85 -1.86
CA ASP A 438 -0.88 -28.31 -2.89
C ASP A 438 -0.28 -26.98 -2.42
N LYS A 439 0.95 -27.04 -1.90
CA LYS A 439 1.70 -25.86 -1.44
C LYS A 439 2.03 -24.85 -2.51
N VAL A 440 1.85 -25.17 -3.77
CA VAL A 440 2.08 -24.24 -4.89
C VAL A 440 0.86 -23.33 -5.08
N LEU A 441 -0.34 -23.89 -4.98
CA LEU A 441 -1.59 -23.16 -5.19
C LEU A 441 -2.11 -22.53 -3.90
N PHE A 442 -2.07 -23.25 -2.78
CA PHE A 442 -2.56 -22.73 -1.50
C PHE A 442 -1.44 -22.09 -0.69
N ARG A 443 -1.68 -20.87 -0.19
CA ARG A 443 -0.76 -20.14 0.68
C ARG A 443 -1.47 -19.63 1.93
N ASP A 444 -0.82 -19.79 3.06
CA ASP A 444 -1.23 -19.23 4.34
C ASP A 444 -0.46 -17.90 4.58
N MET A 445 -1.13 -16.87 5.05
CA MET A 445 -0.52 -15.57 5.30
C MET A 445 0.64 -15.64 6.31
N GLN A 446 0.54 -16.47 7.35
CA GLN A 446 1.65 -16.68 8.29
C GLN A 446 2.86 -17.32 7.59
N GLU A 447 2.62 -18.32 6.73
CA GLU A 447 3.68 -18.98 5.97
C GLU A 447 4.34 -18.03 4.98
N LEU A 448 3.55 -17.19 4.31
CA LEU A 448 4.08 -16.16 3.39
C LEU A 448 4.99 -15.17 4.11
N ILE A 449 4.60 -14.73 5.30
CA ILE A 449 5.41 -13.84 6.14
C ILE A 449 6.67 -14.56 6.63
N ALA A 450 6.56 -15.81 7.09
CA ALA A 450 7.69 -16.61 7.56
C ALA A 450 8.75 -16.82 6.48
N ASN A 451 8.33 -17.04 5.25
CA ASN A 451 9.19 -17.21 4.08
C ASN A 451 9.65 -15.88 3.47
N ARG A 452 9.33 -14.76 4.12
CA ARG A 452 9.68 -13.41 3.66
C ARG A 452 9.22 -13.13 2.22
N CYS A 453 8.02 -13.60 1.88
CA CYS A 453 7.46 -13.40 0.56
C CYS A 453 7.07 -11.95 0.31
N VAL A 454 6.99 -11.61 -0.98
CA VAL A 454 6.45 -10.35 -1.48
C VAL A 454 5.10 -10.67 -2.11
N VAL A 455 4.03 -10.31 -1.42
CA VAL A 455 2.66 -10.65 -1.80
C VAL A 455 2.00 -9.43 -2.41
N TYR A 456 1.61 -9.55 -3.67
CA TYR A 456 0.79 -8.55 -4.34
C TYR A 456 -0.67 -9.01 -4.36
N ILE A 457 -1.57 -8.15 -3.91
CA ILE A 457 -3.01 -8.40 -3.79
C ILE A 457 -3.77 -7.32 -4.56
N GLY A 458 -4.17 -7.64 -5.77
CA GLY A 458 -5.00 -6.80 -6.63
C GLY A 458 -6.48 -7.07 -6.41
N LEU A 459 -7.26 -6.05 -6.06
CA LEU A 459 -8.66 -6.20 -5.67
C LEU A 459 -9.67 -5.79 -6.75
N ASP A 460 -9.22 -5.18 -7.86
CA ASP A 460 -10.05 -4.80 -9.00
C ASP A 460 -11.38 -4.09 -8.62
N THR A 461 -11.27 -3.13 -7.69
CA THR A 461 -12.43 -2.37 -7.19
C THR A 461 -13.11 -1.56 -8.30
N MET A 462 -12.40 -1.26 -9.37
CA MET A 462 -12.96 -0.57 -10.54
C MET A 462 -14.02 -1.40 -11.25
N SER A 463 -13.85 -2.74 -11.32
CA SER A 463 -14.84 -3.65 -11.92
C SER A 463 -15.95 -3.99 -10.93
N ASN A 464 -15.63 -4.23 -9.66
CA ASN A 464 -16.59 -4.54 -8.61
C ASN A 464 -16.13 -4.03 -7.24
N ALA A 465 -16.49 -2.78 -6.93
CA ALA A 465 -16.09 -2.10 -5.71
C ALA A 465 -16.48 -2.87 -4.43
N SER A 466 -17.69 -3.44 -4.38
CA SER A 466 -18.17 -4.10 -3.15
C SER A 466 -17.44 -5.42 -2.88
N VAL A 467 -17.14 -6.19 -3.92
CA VAL A 467 -16.36 -7.44 -3.80
C VAL A 467 -14.90 -7.14 -3.44
N GLY A 468 -14.28 -6.19 -4.14
CA GLY A 468 -12.89 -5.79 -3.85
C GLY A 468 -12.72 -5.30 -2.42
N ALA A 469 -13.61 -4.42 -1.96
CA ALA A 469 -13.61 -3.93 -0.58
C ALA A 469 -13.81 -5.05 0.45
N ALA A 470 -14.72 -5.99 0.20
CA ALA A 470 -14.96 -7.13 1.09
C ALA A 470 -13.73 -8.06 1.19
N VAL A 471 -13.11 -8.40 0.04
CA VAL A 471 -11.91 -9.24 0.00
C VAL A 471 -10.73 -8.54 0.68
N GLY A 472 -10.50 -7.27 0.37
CA GLY A 472 -9.44 -6.48 1.01
C GLY A 472 -9.63 -6.39 2.53
N SER A 473 -10.86 -6.16 2.97
CA SER A 473 -11.21 -6.13 4.40
C SER A 473 -10.97 -7.47 5.09
N LEU A 474 -11.29 -8.59 4.45
CA LEU A 474 -11.02 -9.94 4.98
C LEU A 474 -9.52 -10.20 5.12
N ILE A 475 -8.72 -9.81 4.12
CA ILE A 475 -7.25 -9.98 4.14
C ILE A 475 -6.63 -9.11 5.23
N LEU A 476 -7.05 -7.86 5.38
CA LEU A 476 -6.59 -6.98 6.46
C LEU A 476 -6.97 -7.52 7.84
N ALA A 477 -8.14 -8.12 7.96
CA ALA A 477 -8.56 -8.77 9.20
C ALA A 477 -7.73 -10.02 9.51
N ASP A 478 -7.36 -10.79 8.50
CA ASP A 478 -6.45 -11.93 8.64
C ASP A 478 -5.06 -11.48 9.10
N LEU A 479 -4.50 -10.44 8.48
CA LEU A 479 -3.22 -9.83 8.91
C LEU A 479 -3.29 -9.32 10.35
N THR A 480 -4.43 -8.76 10.75
CA THR A 480 -4.64 -8.30 12.14
C THR A 480 -4.61 -9.46 13.13
N ALA A 481 -5.19 -10.60 12.77
CA ALA A 481 -5.14 -11.81 13.60
C ALA A 481 -3.71 -12.39 13.65
N VAL A 482 -3.00 -12.39 12.53
CA VAL A 482 -1.58 -12.79 12.49
C VAL A 482 -0.74 -11.91 13.42
N ALA A 483 -0.92 -10.58 13.37
CA ALA A 483 -0.25 -9.68 14.30
C ALA A 483 -0.65 -9.95 15.77
N GLY A 484 -1.95 -10.19 16.01
CA GLY A 484 -2.50 -10.53 17.33
C GLY A 484 -1.92 -11.83 17.92
N SER A 485 -1.62 -12.81 17.08
CA SER A 485 -1.01 -14.06 17.53
C SER A 485 0.35 -13.85 18.21
N GLY A 486 1.14 -12.89 17.71
CA GLY A 486 2.42 -12.51 18.31
C GLY A 486 2.31 -11.99 19.75
N TYR A 487 1.21 -11.31 20.07
CA TYR A 487 0.96 -10.86 21.44
C TYR A 487 0.50 -12.00 22.36
N LYS A 488 -0.30 -12.94 21.84
CA LYS A 488 -0.89 -14.01 22.65
C LYS A 488 0.12 -15.10 23.01
N PHE A 489 0.97 -15.47 22.08
CA PHE A 489 1.82 -16.67 22.23
C PHE A 489 3.28 -16.35 22.56
N GLY A 490 3.69 -15.07 22.53
CA GLY A 490 5.05 -14.63 22.87
C GLY A 490 6.14 -15.19 21.96
N LYS A 491 7.39 -14.80 22.22
CA LYS A 491 8.56 -15.18 21.39
C LYS A 491 9.06 -16.63 21.61
N SER A 492 8.49 -17.37 22.57
CA SER A 492 8.98 -18.70 22.95
C SER A 492 7.94 -19.46 23.75
N GLN A 493 7.02 -20.15 23.13
CA GLN A 493 6.36 -21.26 23.79
C GLN A 493 6.43 -22.49 22.88
N VAL A 494 7.25 -23.47 23.35
CA VAL A 494 7.23 -24.84 22.84
C VAL A 494 5.96 -25.47 23.38
N PRO A 495 5.11 -26.08 22.54
CA PRO A 495 3.87 -26.72 22.98
C PRO A 495 4.12 -27.88 23.95
N SER A 496 3.23 -28.03 24.94
CA SER A 496 3.18 -29.22 25.78
C SER A 496 2.20 -30.24 25.20
N PRO A 497 2.54 -31.52 25.04
CA PRO A 497 1.67 -32.51 24.42
C PRO A 497 0.49 -32.88 25.32
N GLY A 498 -0.72 -32.84 24.81
CA GLY A 498 -1.79 -33.48 25.48
C GLY A 498 -3.26 -33.13 25.30
N ASN A 499 -3.82 -32.88 24.12
CA ASN A 499 -5.26 -33.13 23.84
C ASN A 499 -5.56 -32.80 22.38
N ALA A 500 -6.41 -33.55 21.68
CA ALA A 500 -6.70 -33.38 20.25
C ALA A 500 -7.21 -31.96 19.87
N VAL A 501 -7.84 -31.21 20.78
CA VAL A 501 -8.25 -29.82 20.60
C VAL A 501 -7.03 -28.88 20.75
N GLU A 502 -6.10 -29.22 21.62
CA GLU A 502 -4.83 -28.51 21.78
C GLU A 502 -3.91 -28.77 20.58
N ASP A 503 -3.81 -30.01 20.08
CA ASP A 503 -3.05 -30.37 18.87
C ASP A 503 -3.56 -29.60 17.64
N PHE A 504 -4.87 -29.43 17.51
CA PHE A 504 -5.46 -28.62 16.44
C PHE A 504 -5.17 -27.12 16.61
N ARG A 505 -5.07 -26.62 17.85
CA ARG A 505 -4.62 -25.25 18.15
C ARG A 505 -3.11 -25.11 17.97
N GLU A 506 -2.33 -26.10 18.36
CA GLU A 506 -0.87 -26.09 18.27
C GLU A 506 -0.37 -26.07 16.82
N SER A 507 -1.08 -26.74 15.90
CA SER A 507 -0.79 -26.66 14.47
C SER A 507 -0.93 -25.24 13.88
N ARG A 508 -1.48 -24.29 14.65
CA ARG A 508 -1.77 -22.90 14.27
C ARG A 508 -0.96 -21.86 15.03
N LEU A 509 0.04 -22.28 15.81
CA LEU A 509 0.98 -21.37 16.44
C LEU A 509 1.74 -20.57 15.38
N PRO A 510 2.17 -19.33 15.70
CA PRO A 510 2.92 -18.50 14.76
C PRO A 510 4.11 -19.24 14.19
N LYS A 511 4.15 -19.35 12.87
CA LYS A 511 5.22 -20.05 12.15
C LYS A 511 6.41 -19.16 11.85
N PHE A 512 6.38 -17.89 12.24
CA PHE A 512 7.42 -16.92 11.92
C PHE A 512 8.00 -16.25 13.17
N ASP A 513 9.25 -15.81 13.04
CA ASP A 513 9.91 -15.03 14.08
C ASP A 513 9.36 -13.60 14.09
N HIS A 514 8.67 -13.24 15.17
CA HIS A 514 8.13 -11.89 15.39
C HIS A 514 9.21 -10.81 15.56
N SER A 515 10.49 -11.15 15.49
CA SER A 515 11.57 -10.15 15.42
C SER A 515 11.68 -9.50 14.05
N THR A 516 11.15 -10.15 12.99
CA THR A 516 11.17 -9.64 11.62
C THR A 516 10.05 -8.62 11.41
N HIS A 517 10.37 -7.47 10.85
CA HIS A 517 9.36 -6.47 10.50
C HIS A 517 8.58 -6.90 9.25
N VAL A 518 7.27 -6.77 9.31
CA VAL A 518 6.34 -7.01 8.20
C VAL A 518 5.90 -5.69 7.63
N ASN A 519 6.17 -5.44 6.36
CA ASN A 519 5.80 -4.19 5.69
C ASN A 519 4.48 -4.40 4.93
N VAL A 520 3.45 -3.65 5.32
CA VAL A 520 2.13 -3.70 4.69
C VAL A 520 1.86 -2.36 4.01
N PHE A 521 1.70 -2.39 2.70
CA PHE A 521 1.39 -1.23 1.87
C PHE A 521 -0.06 -1.32 1.44
N VAL A 522 -0.85 -0.29 1.74
CA VAL A 522 -2.27 -0.22 1.39
C VAL A 522 -2.51 1.05 0.58
N ASP A 523 -2.59 0.93 -0.73
CA ASP A 523 -2.97 2.06 -1.59
C ASP A 523 -4.48 2.32 -1.44
N GLU A 524 -4.90 3.57 -1.51
CA GLU A 524 -6.31 3.98 -1.36
C GLU A 524 -7.04 3.27 -0.22
N ALA A 525 -6.46 3.29 0.98
CA ALA A 525 -6.94 2.57 2.15
C ALA A 525 -8.40 2.85 2.53
N ASN A 526 -8.96 3.98 2.10
CA ASN A 526 -10.37 4.31 2.31
C ASN A 526 -11.33 3.27 1.69
N GLU A 527 -10.91 2.52 0.66
CA GLU A 527 -11.75 1.51 0.00
C GLU A 527 -11.83 0.20 0.79
N VAL A 528 -10.83 -0.09 1.62
CA VAL A 528 -10.72 -1.37 2.35
C VAL A 528 -10.69 -1.20 3.86
N ALA A 529 -10.73 0.04 4.36
CA ALA A 529 -10.64 0.34 5.79
C ALA A 529 -11.84 -0.23 6.56
N ASN A 530 -11.54 -0.97 7.63
CA ASN A 530 -12.51 -1.53 8.54
C ASN A 530 -11.97 -1.52 9.98
N ASN A 531 -12.79 -1.95 10.95
CA ASN A 531 -12.35 -2.02 12.35
C ASN A 531 -11.09 -2.86 12.58
N PRO A 532 -10.92 -4.06 12.01
CA PRO A 532 -9.67 -4.81 12.08
C PRO A 532 -8.46 -4.03 11.55
N PHE A 533 -8.59 -3.32 10.45
CA PHE A 533 -7.50 -2.48 9.92
C PHE A 533 -7.12 -1.35 10.89
N ILE A 534 -8.12 -0.69 11.50
CA ILE A 534 -7.88 0.33 12.54
C ILE A 534 -7.16 -0.28 13.75
N GLN A 535 -7.49 -1.53 14.14
CA GLN A 535 -6.78 -2.25 15.19
C GLN A 535 -5.32 -2.53 14.81
N LEU A 536 -5.06 -2.90 13.56
CA LEU A 536 -3.71 -3.13 13.05
C LEU A 536 -2.88 -1.83 13.07
N LEU A 537 -3.47 -0.69 12.66
CA LEU A 537 -2.85 0.63 12.79
C LEU A 537 -2.52 0.98 14.25
N ASN A 538 -3.44 0.72 15.17
CA ASN A 538 -3.26 1.10 16.58
C ASN A 538 -2.28 0.20 17.34
N LYS A 539 -2.15 -1.07 16.96
CA LYS A 539 -1.45 -2.09 17.75
C LYS A 539 -0.35 -2.83 16.96
N GLY A 540 -0.30 -2.68 15.64
CA GLY A 540 0.61 -3.44 14.76
C GLY A 540 2.09 -3.21 15.07
N ARG A 541 2.47 -2.02 15.52
CA ARG A 541 3.85 -1.70 15.91
C ARG A 541 4.43 -2.71 16.90
N GLY A 542 3.69 -3.09 17.94
CA GLY A 542 4.17 -4.03 18.95
C GLY A 542 4.33 -5.46 18.44
N ALA A 543 3.70 -5.79 17.32
CA ALA A 543 3.86 -7.06 16.59
C ALA A 543 4.86 -6.94 15.42
N ASN A 544 5.64 -5.85 15.33
CA ASN A 544 6.59 -5.55 14.28
C ASN A 544 5.96 -5.41 12.88
N PHE A 545 4.71 -4.93 12.80
CA PHE A 545 4.09 -4.53 11.55
C PHE A 545 4.32 -3.05 11.28
N ARG A 546 4.80 -2.72 10.09
CA ARG A 546 4.92 -1.36 9.55
C ARG A 546 3.86 -1.18 8.48
N LEU A 547 2.99 -0.22 8.67
CA LEU A 547 1.96 0.10 7.69
C LEU A 547 2.33 1.38 6.95
N PHE A 548 2.18 1.33 5.64
CA PHE A 548 2.30 2.46 4.73
C PHE A 548 0.94 2.62 4.05
N VAL A 549 0.31 3.79 4.26
CA VAL A 549 -1.11 4.03 3.94
C VAL A 549 -1.28 5.32 3.15
#